data_6235e98f61f57001b26d6aa1f4f80dff
#
_entry.id   6235e98f61f57001b26d6aa1f4f80dff
#
_cell.length_a   1.000
_cell.length_b   1.000
_cell.length_c   1.000
_cell.angle_alpha   90.00
_cell.angle_beta   90.00
_cell.angle_gamma   90.00
#
_symmetry.space_group_name_H-M   'P 1'
#
loop_
_entity.id
_entity.type
_entity.pdbx_description
1 polymer ?
#
loop_
_entity_poly.entity_id
_entity_poly.type
_entity_poly.pdbx_seq_one_letter_code
_entity_poly.pdbx_strand_id
1 'polypeptide(L)'
;MMRDSAPRPRRWLLWASGLILITAGCADPPAMPQVPAAAPPALAGQARIWFYRDWQPSESLNLANIDVNGSYFGSVANGSAFYRDVPAGHYHIAPVSYNRDFNQDKDVDLAPGQQLYVKILSSQSWDGACRDCVRDTFYAWLIPPQVAKGEIARARSSI
;
A
#
# COMPACT_ATOMS: atom_id res chain seq x y z
N MET A 1 86.56 -4.12 -37.75
CA MET A 1 85.18 -3.92 -38.21
C MET A 1 84.22 -4.24 -37.05
N MET A 2 84.00 -3.29 -36.20
CA MET A 2 83.20 -3.42 -34.97
C MET A 2 81.80 -2.87 -35.30
N ARG A 3 80.75 -3.71 -35.07
CA ARG A 3 79.33 -3.30 -35.20
C ARG A 3 78.82 -3.05 -33.78
N ASP A 4 78.66 -1.80 -33.53
CA ASP A 4 77.91 -1.29 -32.34
C ASP A 4 76.42 -1.67 -32.43
N SER A 5 75.97 -2.39 -31.39
CA SER A 5 74.57 -2.72 -31.23
C SER A 5 74.01 -1.93 -30.03
N ALA A 6 73.28 -0.87 -30.32
CA ALA A 6 72.61 -0.07 -29.31
C ALA A 6 71.43 -0.84 -28.69
N PRO A 7 71.16 -0.73 -27.39
CA PRO A 7 70.03 -1.36 -26.71
C PRO A 7 68.75 -0.55 -26.90
N ARG A 8 67.65 -1.25 -27.24
CA ARG A 8 66.30 -0.73 -27.37
C ARG A 8 65.70 -0.47 -26.00
N PRO A 9 65.04 0.66 -25.74
CA PRO A 9 64.35 0.90 -24.47
C PRO A 9 63.06 0.07 -24.38
N ARG A 10 62.97 -0.72 -23.33
CA ARG A 10 61.79 -1.49 -22.93
C ARG A 10 60.71 -0.53 -22.44
N ARG A 11 59.65 -0.29 -23.25
CA ARG A 11 58.45 0.44 -22.85
C ARG A 11 57.68 -0.41 -21.85
N TRP A 12 57.69 0.00 -20.59
CA TRP A 12 56.82 -0.53 -19.56
C TRP A 12 55.45 0.06 -19.74
N LEU A 13 54.50 -0.73 -20.21
CA LEU A 13 53.09 -0.41 -20.21
C LEU A 13 52.56 -0.57 -18.79
N LEU A 14 52.37 0.55 -18.10
CA LEU A 14 51.65 0.60 -16.85
C LEU A 14 50.14 0.41 -17.13
N TRP A 15 49.64 -0.76 -16.80
CA TRP A 15 48.22 -1.05 -16.77
C TRP A 15 47.66 -0.42 -15.48
N ALA A 16 47.05 0.75 -15.59
CA ALA A 16 46.25 1.34 -14.52
C ALA A 16 44.91 0.60 -14.45
N SER A 17 44.82 -0.39 -13.56
CA SER A 17 43.56 -1.05 -13.24
C SER A 17 42.66 -0.07 -12.46
N GLY A 18 41.78 0.59 -13.17
CA GLY A 18 40.75 1.39 -12.56
C GLY A 18 39.72 0.50 -11.84
N LEU A 19 39.76 0.51 -10.52
CA LEU A 19 38.77 -0.14 -9.67
C LEU A 19 37.47 0.67 -9.72
N ILE A 20 36.52 0.28 -10.54
CA ILE A 20 35.17 0.85 -10.57
C ILE A 20 34.43 0.35 -9.34
N LEU A 21 34.33 1.16 -8.28
CA LEU A 21 33.40 0.94 -7.18
C LEU A 21 31.97 1.16 -7.67
N ILE A 22 31.29 0.06 -7.98
CA ILE A 22 29.83 0.08 -8.18
C ILE A 22 29.20 0.18 -6.80
N THR A 23 28.83 1.40 -6.39
CA THR A 23 27.95 1.59 -5.23
C THR A 23 26.57 1.11 -5.64
N ALA A 24 26.20 -0.12 -5.23
CA ALA A 24 24.83 -0.58 -5.28
C ALA A 24 24.01 0.32 -4.34
N GLY A 25 23.38 1.36 -4.90
CA GLY A 25 22.39 2.12 -4.18
C GLY A 25 21.23 1.18 -3.86
N CYS A 26 21.01 0.90 -2.57
CA CYS A 26 19.76 0.33 -2.12
C CYS A 26 18.69 1.36 -2.48
N ALA A 27 17.91 1.09 -3.55
CA ALA A 27 16.72 1.85 -3.82
C ALA A 27 15.76 1.58 -2.64
N ASP A 28 15.49 2.60 -1.85
CA ASP A 28 14.44 2.51 -0.85
C ASP A 28 13.14 2.08 -1.54
N PRO A 29 12.39 1.13 -0.96
CA PRO A 29 11.09 0.78 -1.50
C PRO A 29 10.23 2.05 -1.58
N PRO A 30 9.40 2.21 -2.64
CA PRO A 30 8.55 3.37 -2.77
C PRO A 30 7.77 3.56 -1.47
N ALA A 31 7.93 4.72 -0.83
CA ALA A 31 7.23 5.05 0.39
C ALA A 31 5.72 4.92 0.12
N MET A 32 5.06 4.01 0.86
CA MET A 32 3.61 3.91 0.79
C MET A 32 3.01 5.29 1.14
N PRO A 33 1.95 5.73 0.45
CA PRO A 33 1.34 7.03 0.72
C PRO A 33 0.98 7.13 2.20
N GLN A 34 1.74 7.90 2.96
CA GLN A 34 1.43 8.16 4.36
C GLN A 34 0.20 9.05 4.40
N VAL A 35 -0.81 8.63 5.11
CA VAL A 35 -1.96 9.49 5.39
C VAL A 35 -1.46 10.67 6.23
N PRO A 36 -1.67 11.93 5.83
CA PRO A 36 -1.25 13.09 6.60
C PRO A 36 -1.76 13.04 8.03
N ALA A 37 -0.97 13.48 9.01
CA ALA A 37 -1.31 13.46 10.43
C ALA A 37 -2.64 14.17 10.75
N ALA A 38 -3.02 15.16 9.94
CA ALA A 38 -4.35 15.74 9.88
C ALA A 38 -4.74 15.83 8.40
N ALA A 39 -5.77 15.12 7.99
CA ALA A 39 -6.30 15.27 6.65
C ALA A 39 -6.87 16.69 6.49
N PRO A 40 -6.63 17.37 5.36
CA PRO A 40 -7.28 18.65 5.09
C PRO A 40 -8.81 18.50 5.10
N PRO A 41 -9.57 19.57 5.29
CA PRO A 41 -11.02 19.52 5.14
C PRO A 41 -11.42 18.91 3.79
N ALA A 42 -12.54 18.19 3.74
CA ALA A 42 -13.09 17.74 2.47
C ALA A 42 -13.36 18.94 1.55
N LEU A 43 -13.22 18.73 0.25
CA LEU A 43 -13.51 19.77 -0.73
C LEU A 43 -14.98 20.23 -0.61
N ALA A 44 -15.24 21.51 -0.87
CA ALA A 44 -16.59 22.05 -0.77
C ALA A 44 -17.57 21.28 -1.68
N GLY A 45 -18.70 20.86 -1.13
CA GLY A 45 -19.71 20.09 -1.86
C GLY A 45 -19.39 18.60 -2.04
N GLN A 46 -18.23 18.13 -1.61
CA GLN A 46 -17.87 16.72 -1.65
C GLN A 46 -18.05 16.05 -0.29
N ALA A 47 -18.20 14.73 -0.31
CA ALA A 47 -18.08 13.84 0.84
C ALA A 47 -16.68 13.21 0.85
N ARG A 48 -16.31 12.58 1.95
CA ARG A 48 -15.03 11.85 2.07
C ARG A 48 -15.28 10.44 2.55
N ILE A 49 -14.66 9.47 1.88
CA ILE A 49 -14.65 8.08 2.32
C ILE A 49 -13.26 7.72 2.79
N TRP A 50 -13.16 7.26 4.04
CA TRP A 50 -11.96 6.71 4.64
C TRP A 50 -12.03 5.19 4.58
N PHE A 51 -10.92 4.55 4.19
CA PHE A 51 -10.70 3.12 4.29
C PHE A 51 -9.49 2.87 5.17
N TYR A 52 -9.61 1.91 6.11
CA TYR A 52 -8.51 1.60 7.01
C TYR A 52 -8.58 0.17 7.52
N ARG A 53 -7.44 -0.34 7.96
CA ARG A 53 -7.30 -1.58 8.71
C ARG A 53 -6.48 -1.29 9.96
N ASP A 54 -6.92 -1.83 11.11
CA ASP A 54 -6.09 -1.84 12.31
C ASP A 54 -4.87 -2.72 12.09
N TRP A 55 -3.78 -2.39 12.75
CA TRP A 55 -2.65 -3.30 12.80
C TRP A 55 -3.00 -4.50 13.68
N GLN A 56 -3.06 -5.68 13.08
CA GLN A 56 -3.31 -6.95 13.75
C GLN A 56 -2.31 -7.99 13.23
N PRO A 57 -1.36 -8.46 14.06
CA PRO A 57 -0.34 -9.41 13.61
C PRO A 57 -0.93 -10.77 13.21
N SER A 58 -2.14 -11.09 13.67
CA SER A 58 -2.86 -12.32 13.34
C SER A 58 -3.72 -12.22 12.07
N GLU A 59 -3.90 -11.01 11.53
CA GLU A 59 -4.64 -10.81 10.28
C GLU A 59 -3.73 -10.90 9.06
N SER A 60 -4.35 -11.08 7.90
CA SER A 60 -3.65 -11.15 6.64
C SER A 60 -2.78 -9.93 6.36
N LEU A 61 -1.56 -10.16 5.88
CA LEU A 61 -0.66 -9.13 5.37
C LEU A 61 -0.95 -8.75 3.91
N ASN A 62 -1.85 -9.46 3.22
CA ASN A 62 -2.24 -9.13 1.86
C ASN A 62 -2.97 -7.79 1.80
N LEU A 63 -2.79 -7.08 0.69
CA LEU A 63 -3.53 -5.86 0.40
C LEU A 63 -5.01 -6.19 0.18
N ALA A 64 -5.89 -5.47 0.86
CA ALA A 64 -7.31 -5.50 0.59
C ALA A 64 -7.61 -4.49 -0.53
N ASN A 65 -7.93 -4.99 -1.72
CA ASN A 65 -8.41 -4.16 -2.82
C ASN A 65 -9.88 -3.82 -2.58
N ILE A 66 -10.28 -2.61 -2.94
CA ILE A 66 -11.63 -2.10 -2.71
C ILE A 66 -12.17 -1.58 -4.03
N ASP A 67 -13.34 -2.06 -4.39
CA ASP A 67 -14.14 -1.53 -5.48
C ASP A 67 -15.25 -0.63 -4.92
N VAL A 68 -15.51 0.46 -5.61
CA VAL A 68 -16.65 1.34 -5.34
C VAL A 68 -17.43 1.50 -6.63
N ASN A 69 -18.72 1.22 -6.59
CA ASN A 69 -19.60 1.21 -7.75
C ASN A 69 -19.04 0.34 -8.91
N GLY A 70 -18.44 -0.82 -8.55
CA GLY A 70 -17.91 -1.78 -9.50
C GLY A 70 -16.58 -1.38 -10.16
N SER A 71 -15.91 -0.32 -9.69
CA SER A 71 -14.61 0.12 -10.20
C SER A 71 -13.58 0.16 -9.08
N TYR A 72 -12.34 -0.23 -9.41
CA TYR A 72 -11.23 -0.18 -8.45
C TYR A 72 -11.05 1.22 -7.87
N PHE A 73 -11.11 1.31 -6.56
CA PHE A 73 -11.03 2.55 -5.82
C PHE A 73 -9.72 2.76 -5.08
N GLY A 74 -9.11 1.69 -4.59
CA GLY A 74 -7.84 1.73 -3.87
C GLY A 74 -7.55 0.43 -3.15
N SER A 75 -6.43 0.39 -2.42
CA SER A 75 -6.02 -0.76 -1.60
C SER A 75 -5.60 -0.31 -0.22
N VAL A 76 -5.85 -1.14 0.80
CA VAL A 76 -5.45 -0.88 2.17
C VAL A 76 -4.65 -2.05 2.73
N ALA A 77 -3.46 -1.76 3.27
CA ALA A 77 -2.61 -2.74 3.96
C ALA A 77 -3.04 -2.88 5.43
N ASN A 78 -2.63 -3.98 6.07
CA ASN A 78 -2.77 -4.16 7.51
C ASN A 78 -2.05 -3.02 8.24
N GLY A 79 -2.73 -2.31 9.13
CA GLY A 79 -2.22 -1.14 9.86
C GLY A 79 -2.17 0.16 9.07
N SER A 80 -2.81 0.25 7.91
CA SER A 80 -2.80 1.45 7.08
C SER A 80 -4.18 2.06 6.88
N ALA A 81 -4.19 3.30 6.37
CA ALA A 81 -5.42 4.01 6.01
C ALA A 81 -5.21 4.92 4.80
N PHE A 82 -6.25 5.12 4.02
CA PHE A 82 -6.31 6.15 2.99
C PHE A 82 -7.72 6.77 2.92
N TYR A 83 -7.85 7.89 2.23
CA TYR A 83 -9.15 8.49 1.95
C TYR A 83 -9.24 9.03 0.52
N ARG A 84 -10.46 9.21 0.06
CA ARG A 84 -10.75 9.96 -1.17
C ARG A 84 -11.96 10.85 -0.96
N ASP A 85 -11.90 12.05 -1.55
CA ASP A 85 -13.04 12.94 -1.66
C ASP A 85 -13.85 12.53 -2.90
N VAL A 86 -15.17 12.44 -2.72
CA VAL A 86 -16.12 11.97 -3.72
C VAL A 86 -17.32 12.90 -3.77
N PRO A 87 -18.03 13.02 -4.91
CA PRO A 87 -19.31 13.74 -4.95
C PRO A 87 -20.29 13.18 -3.91
N ALA A 88 -21.24 13.99 -3.47
CA ALA A 88 -22.38 13.47 -2.72
C ALA A 88 -23.20 12.50 -3.58
N GLY A 89 -23.70 11.41 -3.02
CA GLY A 89 -24.44 10.40 -3.79
C GLY A 89 -24.47 9.04 -3.13
N HIS A 90 -24.94 8.06 -3.89
CA HIS A 90 -25.04 6.67 -3.50
C HIS A 90 -23.77 5.89 -3.90
N TYR A 91 -23.28 5.05 -2.98
CA TYR A 91 -22.07 4.26 -3.17
C TYR A 91 -22.25 2.82 -2.72
N HIS A 92 -21.92 1.89 -3.61
CA HIS A 92 -21.77 0.48 -3.30
C HIS A 92 -20.28 0.19 -3.07
N ILE A 93 -19.92 -0.20 -1.85
CA ILE A 93 -18.55 -0.46 -1.40
C ILE A 93 -18.36 -1.96 -1.27
N ALA A 94 -17.46 -2.53 -2.06
CA ALA A 94 -17.21 -3.97 -2.13
C ALA A 94 -15.70 -4.28 -2.02
N PRO A 95 -15.21 -4.84 -0.90
CA PRO A 95 -13.87 -5.39 -0.85
C PRO A 95 -13.74 -6.58 -1.79
N VAL A 96 -12.63 -6.63 -2.56
CA VAL A 96 -12.34 -7.77 -3.42
C VAL A 96 -11.89 -8.94 -2.54
N SER A 97 -12.67 -10.00 -2.53
CA SER A 97 -12.49 -11.16 -1.67
C SER A 97 -12.41 -12.45 -2.47
N TYR A 98 -11.66 -13.42 -1.94
CA TYR A 98 -11.62 -14.75 -2.53
C TYR A 98 -12.98 -15.45 -2.48
N ASN A 99 -13.63 -15.43 -1.34
CA ASN A 99 -14.97 -15.97 -1.17
C ASN A 99 -16.01 -14.85 -1.04
N ARG A 100 -17.20 -15.10 -1.57
CA ARG A 100 -18.37 -14.27 -1.29
C ARG A 100 -19.08 -14.81 -0.07
N ASP A 101 -19.31 -13.93 0.89
CA ASP A 101 -20.00 -14.24 2.13
C ASP A 101 -21.06 -13.17 2.41
N PHE A 102 -21.87 -13.42 3.42
CA PHE A 102 -22.93 -12.50 3.81
C PHE A 102 -22.34 -11.20 4.38
N ASN A 103 -22.94 -10.07 4.00
CA ASN A 103 -22.65 -8.74 4.58
C ASN A 103 -21.20 -8.21 4.37
N GLN A 104 -20.53 -8.65 3.30
CA GLN A 104 -19.21 -8.16 2.94
C GLN A 104 -19.23 -6.73 2.41
N ASP A 105 -20.24 -6.42 1.60
CA ASP A 105 -20.40 -5.16 0.90
C ASP A 105 -21.29 -4.21 1.71
N LYS A 106 -21.21 -2.91 1.39
CA LYS A 106 -22.05 -1.87 2.02
C LYS A 106 -22.58 -0.91 0.97
N ASP A 107 -23.88 -0.62 1.08
CA ASP A 107 -24.53 0.46 0.35
C ASP A 107 -24.72 1.64 1.27
N VAL A 108 -24.33 2.83 0.81
CA VAL A 108 -24.35 4.05 1.63
C VAL A 108 -24.74 5.26 0.79
N ASP A 109 -25.46 6.19 1.40
CA ASP A 109 -25.76 7.50 0.85
C ASP A 109 -24.93 8.56 1.57
N LEU A 110 -24.22 9.37 0.82
CA LEU A 110 -23.35 10.42 1.35
C LEU A 110 -23.86 11.80 0.99
N ALA A 111 -24.09 12.60 2.02
CA ALA A 111 -24.40 14.03 1.88
C ALA A 111 -23.12 14.86 1.69
N PRO A 112 -23.22 16.07 1.10
CA PRO A 112 -22.10 17.01 1.01
C PRO A 112 -21.49 17.30 2.40
N GLY A 113 -20.16 17.26 2.52
CA GLY A 113 -19.42 17.47 3.76
C GLY A 113 -19.39 16.27 4.70
N GLN A 114 -20.12 15.21 4.40
CA GLN A 114 -20.13 14.00 5.23
C GLN A 114 -18.82 13.23 5.12
N GLN A 115 -18.36 12.65 6.24
CA GLN A 115 -17.24 11.74 6.27
C GLN A 115 -17.72 10.34 6.68
N LEU A 116 -17.42 9.35 5.84
CA LEU A 116 -17.68 7.94 6.08
C LEU A 116 -16.37 7.24 6.45
N TYR A 117 -16.44 6.34 7.41
CA TYR A 117 -15.30 5.53 7.84
C TYR A 117 -15.61 4.05 7.65
N VAL A 118 -14.82 3.43 6.79
CA VAL A 118 -14.97 2.01 6.42
C VAL A 118 -13.74 1.26 6.92
N LYS A 119 -13.94 0.40 7.90
CA LYS A 119 -12.94 -0.53 8.37
C LYS A 119 -12.99 -1.79 7.52
N ILE A 120 -11.85 -2.23 7.03
CA ILE A 120 -11.73 -3.49 6.31
C ILE A 120 -11.19 -4.54 7.28
N LEU A 121 -11.99 -5.58 7.50
CA LEU A 121 -11.61 -6.76 8.28
C LEU A 121 -11.19 -7.87 7.34
N SER A 122 -10.30 -8.75 7.78
CA SER A 122 -9.91 -9.95 7.04
C SER A 122 -10.25 -11.21 7.82
N SER A 123 -10.70 -12.23 7.09
CA SER A 123 -10.81 -13.59 7.57
C SER A 123 -9.95 -14.47 6.70
N GLN A 124 -8.98 -15.14 7.29
CA GLN A 124 -8.08 -16.05 6.58
C GLN A 124 -8.78 -17.41 6.41
N SER A 125 -8.71 -17.95 5.21
CA SER A 125 -9.09 -19.34 4.94
C SER A 125 -7.92 -20.06 4.26
N TRP A 126 -7.68 -21.31 4.65
CA TRP A 126 -6.69 -22.15 4.01
C TRP A 126 -7.29 -22.77 2.76
N ASP A 127 -6.59 -22.64 1.64
CA ASP A 127 -6.98 -23.34 0.42
C ASP A 127 -6.40 -24.76 0.45
N GLY A 128 -7.28 -25.76 0.58
CA GLY A 128 -6.89 -27.17 0.59
C GLY A 128 -6.23 -27.66 -0.71
N ALA A 129 -6.34 -26.90 -1.79
CA ALA A 129 -5.69 -27.21 -3.07
C ALA A 129 -4.22 -26.73 -3.15
N CYS A 130 -3.79 -25.89 -2.21
CA CYS A 130 -2.44 -25.36 -2.18
C CYS A 130 -1.90 -25.39 -0.74
N ARG A 131 -0.76 -26.07 -0.54
CA ARG A 131 -0.23 -26.38 0.79
C ARG A 131 0.09 -25.15 1.65
N ASP A 132 0.39 -24.00 1.04
CA ASP A 132 0.81 -22.76 1.71
C ASP A 132 0.00 -21.54 1.23
N CYS A 133 -1.13 -21.73 0.54
CA CYS A 133 -1.96 -20.63 0.06
C CYS A 133 -2.98 -20.23 1.12
N VAL A 134 -2.76 -19.05 1.69
CA VAL A 134 -3.76 -18.36 2.49
C VAL A 134 -4.58 -17.48 1.55
N ARG A 135 -5.87 -17.65 1.58
CA ARG A 135 -6.81 -16.82 0.83
C ARG A 135 -7.61 -15.98 1.79
N ASP A 136 -7.78 -14.73 1.46
CA ASP A 136 -8.44 -13.78 2.33
C ASP A 136 -9.84 -13.46 1.85
N THR A 137 -10.75 -13.44 2.80
CA THR A 137 -12.08 -12.90 2.65
C THR A 137 -12.13 -11.59 3.41
N PHE A 138 -12.42 -10.49 2.70
CA PHE A 138 -12.47 -9.15 3.26
C PHE A 138 -13.91 -8.68 3.45
N TYR A 139 -14.14 -7.89 4.49
CA TYR A 139 -15.45 -7.35 4.86
C TYR A 139 -15.34 -5.84 5.08
N ALA A 140 -16.28 -5.09 4.52
CA ALA A 140 -16.43 -3.67 4.81
C ALA A 140 -17.32 -3.47 6.05
N TRP A 141 -16.85 -2.69 7.03
CA TRP A 141 -17.60 -2.33 8.23
C TRP A 141 -17.68 -0.82 8.38
N LEU A 142 -18.88 -0.31 8.60
CA LEU A 142 -19.10 1.11 8.85
C LEU A 142 -18.85 1.41 10.33
N ILE A 143 -17.92 2.31 10.60
CA ILE A 143 -17.50 2.65 11.96
C ILE A 143 -17.88 4.10 12.28
N PRO A 144 -18.43 4.37 13.48
CA PRO A 144 -18.70 5.72 13.92
C PRO A 144 -17.43 6.59 13.93
N PRO A 145 -17.51 7.87 13.51
CA PRO A 145 -16.34 8.75 13.37
C PRO A 145 -15.48 8.86 14.64
N GLN A 146 -16.08 8.81 15.82
CA GLN A 146 -15.40 8.96 17.10
C GLN A 146 -14.46 7.75 17.36
N VAL A 147 -14.90 6.55 16.96
CA VAL A 147 -14.11 5.32 17.08
C VAL A 147 -13.04 5.28 16.00
N ALA A 148 -13.44 5.46 14.74
CA ALA A 148 -12.57 5.35 13.58
C ALA A 148 -11.36 6.28 13.63
N LYS A 149 -11.55 7.53 14.05
CA LYS A 149 -10.44 8.50 14.18
C LYS A 149 -9.37 8.02 15.16
N GLY A 150 -9.77 7.43 16.29
CA GLY A 150 -8.85 6.86 17.26
C GLY A 150 -8.11 5.63 16.72
N GLU A 151 -8.79 4.76 15.98
CA GLU A 151 -8.20 3.58 15.36
C GLU A 151 -7.18 3.96 14.27
N ILE A 152 -7.55 4.89 13.37
CA ILE A 152 -6.67 5.39 12.32
C ILE A 152 -5.42 6.07 12.91
N ALA A 153 -5.56 6.82 14.01
CA ALA A 153 -4.42 7.45 14.66
C ALA A 153 -3.43 6.41 15.23
N ARG A 154 -3.92 5.30 15.77
CA ARG A 154 -3.08 4.20 16.26
C ARG A 154 -2.42 3.41 15.13
N ALA A 155 -3.16 3.16 14.04
CA ALA A 155 -2.62 2.45 12.88
C ALA A 155 -1.36 3.11 12.34
N ARG A 156 -1.26 4.43 12.37
CA ARG A 156 -0.06 5.19 11.94
C ARG A 156 1.13 5.09 12.88
N SER A 157 0.88 4.83 14.15
CA SER A 157 1.94 4.77 15.17
C SER A 157 2.66 3.42 15.19
N SER A 158 2.16 2.43 14.47
CA SER A 158 2.67 1.05 14.46
C SER A 158 3.44 0.69 13.19
N ILE A 159 3.66 1.66 12.28
CA ILE A 159 4.53 1.55 11.09
C ILE A 159 5.86 2.35 11.34
#